data_f79f3782ab157ae78815afeadefab3b1
#
_entry.id   f79f3782ab157ae78815afeadefab3b1
#
_cell.length_a   1.000
_cell.length_b   1.000
_cell.length_c   1.000
_cell.angle_alpha   90.00
_cell.angle_beta   90.00
_cell.angle_gamma   90.00
#
_symmetry.space_group_name_H-M   'P 1'
#
loop_
_entity.id
_entity.type
_entity.pdbx_description
1 polymer ?
#
loop_
_entity_poly.entity_id
_entity_poly.type
_entity_poly.pdbx_seq_one_letter_code
_entity_poly.pdbx_strand_id
1 'polypeptide(L)'
;MLIYLLRHGQTEYNAQKRYQGQRDIPLSPEGAAQLRRADFDPDVVYVSTLQRTSQTARILFPEAKLVPVDGLKEMCFGSFEGRNFIEMEHDPDYLAWVNANCESPCPDGERKTDFSDRICRTVAELIDKALAAGKERLVILAHGGTQMAAMERYALPHKDYYEWCGPNAGGYVLDARDWPEQHILHLVETVQYTKENG
;
A
#
# COMPACT_ATOMS: atom_id res chain seq x y z
N MET A 1 -13.70 14.98 -3.65
CA MET A 1 -12.66 14.74 -2.61
C MET A 1 -11.47 14.08 -3.27
N LEU A 2 -10.25 14.56 -2.99
CA LEU A 2 -9.04 13.92 -3.46
C LEU A 2 -8.53 12.88 -2.44
N ILE A 3 -8.11 11.73 -2.95
CA ILE A 3 -7.54 10.64 -2.14
C ILE A 3 -6.10 10.41 -2.56
N TYR A 4 -5.19 10.44 -1.61
CA TYR A 4 -3.78 10.09 -1.79
C TYR A 4 -3.58 8.66 -1.27
N LEU A 5 -3.37 7.71 -2.15
CA LEU A 5 -3.11 6.31 -1.83
C LEU A 5 -1.63 6.02 -2.01
N LEU A 6 -0.87 6.07 -0.93
CA LEU A 6 0.59 6.08 -0.93
C LEU A 6 1.16 4.75 -0.42
N ARG A 7 2.35 4.41 -0.92
CA ARG A 7 3.16 3.27 -0.47
C ARG A 7 4.31 3.76 0.41
N HIS A 8 4.66 2.99 1.44
CA HIS A 8 5.82 3.26 2.31
C HIS A 8 7.14 3.34 1.53
N GLY A 9 8.14 3.98 2.12
CA GLY A 9 9.51 4.06 1.61
C GLY A 9 10.22 2.71 1.57
N GLN A 10 11.43 2.68 1.04
CA GLN A 10 12.20 1.44 0.87
C GLN A 10 12.64 0.86 2.22
N THR A 11 12.50 -0.46 2.36
CA THR A 11 13.03 -1.26 3.45
C THR A 11 14.19 -2.12 2.93
N GLU A 12 14.94 -2.74 3.84
CA GLU A 12 15.98 -3.69 3.43
C GLU A 12 15.40 -4.90 2.68
N TYR A 13 14.21 -5.37 3.06
CA TYR A 13 13.53 -6.47 2.36
C TYR A 13 13.12 -6.08 0.93
N ASN A 14 12.77 -4.82 0.68
CA ASN A 14 12.56 -4.35 -0.69
C ASN A 14 13.84 -4.42 -1.52
N ALA A 15 14.98 -3.96 -0.97
CA ALA A 15 16.27 -4.00 -1.63
C ALA A 15 16.73 -5.44 -1.93
N GLN A 16 16.44 -6.37 -1.02
CA GLN A 16 16.76 -7.80 -1.14
C GLN A 16 15.69 -8.61 -1.90
N LYS A 17 14.62 -7.97 -2.39
CA LYS A 17 13.47 -8.61 -3.06
C LYS A 17 12.82 -9.73 -2.22
N ARG A 18 12.76 -9.54 -0.89
CA ARG A 18 12.13 -10.47 0.05
C ARG A 18 10.65 -10.18 0.22
N TYR A 19 9.86 -11.23 0.39
CA TYR A 19 8.46 -11.09 0.81
C TYR A 19 8.42 -10.53 2.23
N GLN A 20 7.88 -9.32 2.39
CA GLN A 20 7.80 -8.68 3.71
C GLN A 20 6.58 -9.10 4.49
N GLY A 21 5.43 -9.06 3.81
CA GLY A 21 4.15 -9.35 4.41
C GLY A 21 3.88 -8.54 5.66
N GLN A 22 3.51 -9.24 6.73
CA GLN A 22 3.19 -8.65 8.02
C GLN A 22 4.38 -8.60 8.98
N ARG A 23 5.59 -9.02 8.57
CA ARG A 23 6.79 -8.75 9.35
C ARG A 23 6.99 -7.25 9.51
N ASP A 24 7.22 -6.82 10.75
CA ASP A 24 7.34 -5.41 11.09
C ASP A 24 8.77 -4.88 10.85
N ILE A 25 9.16 -4.85 9.58
CA ILE A 25 10.48 -4.38 9.12
C ILE A 25 10.44 -2.85 9.01
N PRO A 26 11.44 -2.12 9.56
CA PRO A 26 11.56 -0.68 9.43
C PRO A 26 12.00 -0.25 8.03
N LEU A 27 11.95 1.05 7.76
CA LEU A 27 12.66 1.63 6.63
C LEU A 27 14.16 1.32 6.74
N SER A 28 14.81 1.08 5.59
CA SER A 28 16.28 1.08 5.58
C SER A 28 16.80 2.50 5.79
N PRO A 29 18.04 2.68 6.31
CA PRO A 29 18.65 4.00 6.43
C PRO A 29 18.67 4.75 5.09
N GLU A 30 19.02 4.06 4.01
CA GLU A 30 19.03 4.59 2.65
C GLU A 30 17.60 4.95 2.18
N GLY A 31 16.64 4.08 2.44
CA GLY A 31 15.23 4.32 2.11
C GLY A 31 14.67 5.54 2.82
N ALA A 32 14.98 5.71 4.10
CA ALA A 32 14.59 6.91 4.86
C ALA A 32 15.29 8.17 4.34
N ALA A 33 16.60 8.09 4.03
CA ALA A 33 17.39 9.22 3.54
C ALA A 33 16.92 9.73 2.16
N GLN A 34 16.35 8.85 1.33
CA GLN A 34 15.81 9.20 0.01
C GLN A 34 14.46 9.92 0.08
N LEU A 35 13.72 9.84 1.19
CA LEU A 35 12.42 10.48 1.30
C LEU A 35 12.54 12.01 1.39
N ARG A 36 11.55 12.71 0.83
CA ARG A 36 11.37 14.15 0.97
C ARG A 36 10.00 14.46 1.57
N ARG A 37 9.88 15.63 2.19
CA ARG A 37 8.57 16.14 2.61
C ARG A 37 7.64 16.29 1.41
N ALA A 38 6.37 16.00 1.60
CA ALA A 38 5.35 16.24 0.59
C ALA A 38 5.09 17.75 0.40
N ASP A 39 4.50 18.10 -0.73
CA ASP A 39 4.25 19.49 -1.10
C ASP A 39 2.95 20.06 -0.49
N PHE A 40 2.37 19.32 0.45
CA PHE A 40 1.16 19.70 1.19
C PHE A 40 1.17 19.10 2.60
N ASP A 41 0.39 19.69 3.50
CA ASP A 41 0.29 19.26 4.90
C ASP A 41 -1.15 18.80 5.20
N PRO A 42 -1.42 17.51 5.36
CA PRO A 42 -2.71 17.01 5.80
C PRO A 42 -2.82 17.05 7.34
N ASP A 43 -4.03 17.26 7.88
CA ASP A 43 -4.27 17.15 9.32
C ASP A 43 -4.08 15.72 9.83
N VAL A 44 -4.49 14.73 9.02
CA VAL A 44 -4.53 13.32 9.37
C VAL A 44 -3.99 12.46 8.22
N VAL A 45 -3.17 11.47 8.57
CA VAL A 45 -2.72 10.39 7.68
C VAL A 45 -3.11 9.05 8.29
N TYR A 46 -3.87 8.26 7.55
CA TYR A 46 -4.17 6.88 7.94
C TYR A 46 -3.02 5.98 7.51
N VAL A 47 -2.46 5.24 8.46
CA VAL A 47 -1.31 4.35 8.24
C VAL A 47 -1.65 2.92 8.64
N SER A 48 -0.97 1.93 8.08
CA SER A 48 -1.07 0.58 8.65
C SER A 48 -0.40 0.52 10.02
N THR A 49 -0.62 -0.56 10.77
CA THR A 49 0.03 -0.77 12.07
C THR A 49 1.50 -1.22 11.95
N LEU A 50 2.03 -1.38 10.73
CA LEU A 50 3.43 -1.74 10.48
C LEU A 50 4.31 -0.48 10.44
N GLN A 51 5.43 -0.49 11.19
CA GLN A 51 6.25 0.69 11.47
C GLN A 51 6.76 1.42 10.21
N ARG A 52 7.06 0.72 9.12
CA ARG A 52 7.53 1.34 7.86
C ARG A 52 6.55 2.37 7.30
N THR A 53 5.24 2.20 7.53
CA THR A 53 4.23 3.18 7.10
C THR A 53 4.25 4.43 7.96
N SER A 54 4.28 4.29 9.29
CA SER A 54 4.36 5.43 10.20
C SER A 54 5.69 6.18 10.09
N GLN A 55 6.80 5.47 9.88
CA GLN A 55 8.11 6.09 9.65
C GLN A 55 8.11 6.92 8.36
N THR A 56 7.55 6.39 7.27
CA THR A 56 7.39 7.14 6.03
C THR A 56 6.51 8.37 6.24
N ALA A 57 5.33 8.20 6.87
CA ALA A 57 4.40 9.30 7.09
C ALA A 57 5.00 10.45 7.90
N ARG A 58 5.84 10.16 8.91
CA ARG A 58 6.52 11.19 9.71
C ARG A 58 7.54 12.00 8.92
N ILE A 59 8.11 11.43 7.86
CA ILE A 59 9.04 12.15 6.98
C ILE A 59 8.28 12.99 5.95
N LEU A 60 7.25 12.41 5.34
CA LEU A 60 6.46 13.10 4.32
C LEU A 60 5.58 14.19 4.90
N PHE A 61 4.98 13.94 6.07
CA PHE A 61 3.96 14.75 6.72
C PHE A 61 4.27 14.92 8.22
N PRO A 62 5.32 15.66 8.60
CA PRO A 62 5.82 15.72 9.98
C PRO A 62 4.81 16.25 10.99
N GLU A 63 3.89 17.12 10.56
CA GLU A 63 2.89 17.76 11.43
C GLU A 63 1.56 16.99 11.49
N ALA A 64 1.39 15.96 10.65
CA ALA A 64 0.14 15.23 10.57
C ALA A 64 -0.09 14.32 11.78
N LYS A 65 -1.34 14.24 12.21
CA LYS A 65 -1.77 13.19 13.14
C LYS A 65 -1.83 11.84 12.42
N LEU A 66 -1.07 10.86 12.89
CA LEU A 66 -1.12 9.50 12.34
C LEU A 66 -2.22 8.69 13.03
N VAL A 67 -3.06 8.03 12.23
CA VAL A 67 -4.11 7.14 12.70
C VAL A 67 -3.81 5.73 12.19
N PRO A 68 -3.36 4.81 13.07
CA PRO A 68 -3.11 3.43 12.68
C PRO A 68 -4.41 2.67 12.42
N VAL A 69 -4.44 1.93 11.31
CA VAL A 69 -5.59 1.11 10.88
C VAL A 69 -5.10 -0.30 10.59
N ASP A 70 -5.52 -1.26 11.39
CA ASP A 70 -5.07 -2.66 11.27
C ASP A 70 -5.47 -3.30 9.94
N GLY A 71 -6.65 -2.98 9.45
CA GLY A 71 -7.14 -3.44 8.14
C GLY A 71 -6.29 -3.02 6.94
N LEU A 72 -5.36 -2.06 7.09
CA LEU A 72 -4.42 -1.64 6.04
C LEU A 72 -3.11 -2.43 6.01
N LYS A 73 -2.90 -3.42 6.89
CA LYS A 73 -1.70 -4.27 6.85
C LYS A 73 -1.51 -4.91 5.48
N GLU A 74 -0.25 -5.13 5.12
CA GLU A 74 0.11 -5.89 3.92
C GLU A 74 -0.43 -7.32 3.98
N MET A 75 -0.47 -8.00 2.83
CA MET A 75 -0.81 -9.42 2.75
C MET A 75 0.12 -10.24 3.65
N CYS A 76 -0.46 -11.14 4.43
CA CYS A 76 0.32 -12.13 5.16
C CYS A 76 0.79 -13.22 4.19
N PHE A 77 2.09 -13.25 3.90
CA PHE A 77 2.69 -14.29 3.06
C PHE A 77 3.12 -15.53 3.85
N GLY A 78 2.81 -15.58 5.14
CA GLY A 78 3.06 -16.75 5.99
C GLY A 78 4.51 -17.22 5.97
N SER A 79 4.74 -18.49 5.64
CA SER A 79 6.08 -19.10 5.63
C SER A 79 7.03 -18.54 4.54
N PHE A 80 6.52 -17.77 3.57
CA PHE A 80 7.35 -17.12 2.55
C PHE A 80 7.98 -15.82 3.05
N GLU A 81 7.49 -15.25 4.15
CA GLU A 81 8.01 -13.98 4.68
C GLU A 81 9.48 -14.07 5.10
N GLY A 82 10.24 -13.06 4.68
CA GLY A 82 11.68 -12.97 4.93
C GLY A 82 12.54 -13.75 3.94
N ARG A 83 11.93 -14.44 3.00
CA ARG A 83 12.62 -15.19 1.93
C ARG A 83 12.37 -14.52 0.58
N ASN A 84 13.27 -14.70 -0.36
CA ASN A 84 13.12 -14.25 -1.75
C ASN A 84 12.92 -15.43 -2.71
N PHE A 85 12.60 -15.11 -3.95
CA PHE A 85 12.30 -16.13 -4.97
C PHE A 85 13.50 -17.04 -5.30
N ILE A 86 14.75 -16.57 -5.11
CA ILE A 86 15.96 -17.38 -5.33
C ILE A 86 16.09 -18.43 -4.22
N GLU A 87 15.87 -18.02 -2.96
CA GLU A 87 15.93 -18.92 -1.81
C GLU A 87 14.81 -19.98 -1.83
N MET A 88 13.73 -19.70 -2.55
CA MET A 88 12.55 -20.57 -2.67
C MET A 88 12.45 -21.29 -4.02
N GLU A 89 13.46 -21.22 -4.89
CA GLU A 89 13.41 -21.78 -6.24
C GLU A 89 13.15 -23.28 -6.30
N HIS A 90 13.44 -24.01 -5.21
CA HIS A 90 13.18 -25.45 -5.05
C HIS A 90 12.17 -25.77 -3.95
N ASP A 91 11.52 -24.77 -3.38
CA ASP A 91 10.50 -24.94 -2.35
C ASP A 91 9.18 -25.40 -3.01
N PRO A 92 8.68 -26.61 -2.73
CA PRO A 92 7.50 -27.15 -3.41
C PRO A 92 6.23 -26.33 -3.14
N ASP A 93 6.09 -25.75 -1.95
CA ASP A 93 4.93 -24.94 -1.60
C ASP A 93 4.96 -23.60 -2.35
N TYR A 94 6.14 -22.99 -2.46
CA TYR A 94 6.32 -21.76 -3.24
C TYR A 94 6.06 -22.00 -4.73
N LEU A 95 6.59 -23.08 -5.30
CA LEU A 95 6.37 -23.43 -6.71
C LEU A 95 4.88 -23.72 -6.98
N ALA A 96 4.20 -24.43 -6.08
CA ALA A 96 2.77 -24.67 -6.20
C ALA A 96 1.95 -23.38 -6.17
N TRP A 97 2.33 -22.44 -5.27
CA TRP A 97 1.67 -21.15 -5.16
C TRP A 97 1.89 -20.28 -6.42
N VAL A 98 3.12 -20.21 -6.94
CA VAL A 98 3.42 -19.50 -8.19
C VAL A 98 2.69 -20.12 -9.38
N ASN A 99 2.68 -21.47 -9.50
CA ASN A 99 1.97 -22.17 -10.57
C ASN A 99 0.46 -21.97 -10.53
N ALA A 100 -0.10 -21.66 -9.36
CA ALA A 100 -1.50 -21.25 -9.19
C ALA A 100 -1.71 -19.73 -9.42
N ASN A 101 -0.80 -19.04 -10.10
CA ASN A 101 -0.82 -17.59 -10.31
C ASN A 101 -0.96 -16.77 -9.02
N CYS A 102 -0.42 -17.28 -7.91
CA CYS A 102 -0.50 -16.67 -6.57
C CYS A 102 -1.94 -16.54 -6.03
N GLU A 103 -2.89 -17.30 -6.58
CA GLU A 103 -4.30 -17.25 -6.15
C GLU A 103 -4.62 -18.17 -4.99
N SER A 104 -3.82 -19.22 -4.76
CA SER A 104 -3.96 -20.11 -3.60
C SER A 104 -3.48 -19.40 -2.31
N PRO A 105 -3.94 -19.83 -1.11
CA PRO A 105 -3.41 -19.26 0.12
C PRO A 105 -1.92 -19.59 0.27
N CYS A 106 -1.15 -18.63 0.79
CA CYS A 106 0.20 -18.91 1.25
C CYS A 106 0.14 -19.85 2.46
N PRO A 107 1.09 -20.78 2.62
CA PRO A 107 1.19 -21.59 3.84
C PRO A 107 1.28 -20.68 5.08
N ASP A 108 0.39 -20.88 6.05
CA ASP A 108 0.27 -20.03 7.25
C ASP A 108 -0.02 -18.54 6.97
N GLY A 109 -0.53 -18.23 5.77
CA GLY A 109 -0.79 -16.86 5.33
C GLY A 109 -2.18 -16.65 4.74
N GLU A 110 -2.35 -15.50 4.10
CA GLU A 110 -3.61 -15.12 3.45
C GLU A 110 -3.69 -15.65 2.02
N ARG A 111 -4.93 -15.80 1.55
CA ARG A 111 -5.23 -15.88 0.11
C ARG A 111 -5.30 -14.46 -0.46
N LYS A 112 -4.87 -14.26 -1.70
CA LYS A 112 -4.91 -12.95 -2.37
C LYS A 112 -6.31 -12.34 -2.38
N THR A 113 -7.35 -13.14 -2.61
CA THR A 113 -8.74 -12.66 -2.61
C THR A 113 -9.19 -12.17 -1.24
N ASP A 114 -8.86 -12.90 -0.16
CA ASP A 114 -9.22 -12.52 1.22
C ASP A 114 -8.49 -11.23 1.63
N PHE A 115 -7.21 -11.12 1.26
CA PHE A 115 -6.43 -9.89 1.41
C PHE A 115 -7.07 -8.72 0.67
N SER A 116 -7.38 -8.88 -0.63
CA SER A 116 -7.98 -7.83 -1.45
C SER A 116 -9.32 -7.37 -0.90
N ASP A 117 -10.17 -8.31 -0.44
CA ASP A 117 -11.45 -7.98 0.17
C ASP A 117 -11.30 -7.20 1.48
N ARG A 118 -10.31 -7.56 2.32
CA ARG A 118 -9.99 -6.84 3.55
C ARG A 118 -9.55 -5.41 3.24
N ILE A 119 -8.61 -5.23 2.31
CA ILE A 119 -8.11 -3.92 1.89
C ILE A 119 -9.24 -3.06 1.31
N CYS A 120 -9.98 -3.60 0.35
CA CYS A 120 -11.03 -2.83 -0.33
C CYS A 120 -12.12 -2.37 0.63
N ARG A 121 -12.57 -3.24 1.54
CA ARG A 121 -13.51 -2.87 2.61
C ARG A 121 -12.94 -1.75 3.49
N THR A 122 -11.70 -1.89 3.96
CA THR A 122 -11.04 -0.89 4.82
C THR A 122 -10.90 0.46 4.12
N VAL A 123 -10.48 0.46 2.85
CA VAL A 123 -10.34 1.70 2.05
C VAL A 123 -11.71 2.35 1.84
N ALA A 124 -12.73 1.56 1.49
CA ALA A 124 -14.10 2.07 1.32
C ALA A 124 -14.63 2.73 2.60
N GLU A 125 -14.48 2.08 3.76
CA GLU A 125 -14.88 2.65 5.05
C GLU A 125 -14.18 3.97 5.36
N LEU A 126 -12.91 4.12 5.02
CA LEU A 126 -12.16 5.37 5.21
C LEU A 126 -12.67 6.47 4.29
N ILE A 127 -12.97 6.14 3.02
CA ILE A 127 -13.54 7.07 2.05
C ILE A 127 -14.91 7.54 2.50
N ASP A 128 -15.80 6.62 2.88
CA ASP A 128 -17.16 6.93 3.33
C ASP A 128 -17.14 7.85 4.56
N LYS A 129 -16.29 7.55 5.56
CA LYS A 129 -16.11 8.38 6.75
C LYS A 129 -15.59 9.77 6.41
N ALA A 130 -14.64 9.89 5.48
CA ALA A 130 -14.08 11.17 5.07
C ALA A 130 -15.11 12.02 4.32
N LEU A 131 -15.89 11.42 3.43
CA LEU A 131 -16.98 12.09 2.72
C LEU A 131 -18.07 12.55 3.67
N ALA A 132 -18.54 11.69 4.58
CA ALA A 132 -19.54 12.04 5.59
C ALA A 132 -19.07 13.18 6.51
N ALA A 133 -17.76 13.29 6.75
CA ALA A 133 -17.16 14.39 7.51
C ALA A 133 -16.86 15.64 6.68
N GLY A 134 -17.26 15.68 5.40
CA GLY A 134 -17.05 16.82 4.50
C GLY A 134 -15.57 17.11 4.22
N LYS A 135 -14.70 16.10 4.27
CA LYS A 135 -13.29 16.27 4.00
C LYS A 135 -13.03 16.49 2.51
N GLU A 136 -12.16 17.43 2.19
CA GLU A 136 -11.71 17.65 0.81
C GLU A 136 -10.57 16.73 0.40
N ARG A 137 -9.86 16.16 1.39
CA ARG A 137 -8.68 15.30 1.18
C ARG A 137 -8.66 14.13 2.16
N LEU A 138 -8.28 12.96 1.66
CA LEU A 138 -7.99 11.77 2.43
C LEU A 138 -6.59 11.27 2.08
N VAL A 139 -5.74 11.00 3.08
CA VAL A 139 -4.39 10.44 2.87
C VAL A 139 -4.30 9.09 3.53
N ILE A 140 -4.02 8.07 2.74
CA ILE A 140 -3.79 6.68 3.16
C ILE A 140 -2.37 6.31 2.75
N LEU A 141 -1.53 5.95 3.72
CA LEU A 141 -0.16 5.51 3.49
C LEU A 141 -0.01 4.07 3.99
N ALA A 142 0.14 3.14 3.06
CA ALA A 142 0.14 1.71 3.36
C ALA A 142 1.20 0.97 2.51
N HIS A 143 0.80 -0.03 1.74
CA HIS A 143 1.69 -0.99 1.10
C HIS A 143 1.43 -1.12 -0.40
N GLY A 144 2.31 -1.83 -1.10
CA GLY A 144 2.13 -2.11 -2.53
C GLY A 144 0.87 -2.93 -2.80
N GLY A 145 0.62 -3.95 -1.98
CA GLY A 145 -0.60 -4.74 -2.08
C GLY A 145 -1.88 -3.92 -1.86
N THR A 146 -1.84 -2.93 -0.97
CA THR A 146 -2.97 -2.01 -0.76
C THR A 146 -3.28 -1.23 -2.03
N GLN A 147 -2.26 -0.71 -2.71
CA GLN A 147 -2.44 -0.01 -3.99
C GLN A 147 -3.03 -0.95 -5.03
N MET A 148 -2.42 -2.13 -5.23
CA MET A 148 -2.88 -3.10 -6.22
C MET A 148 -4.34 -3.49 -6.00
N ALA A 149 -4.73 -3.86 -4.78
CA ALA A 149 -6.09 -4.31 -4.48
C ALA A 149 -7.14 -3.20 -4.64
N ALA A 150 -6.89 -2.02 -4.09
CA ALA A 150 -7.85 -0.91 -4.14
C ALA A 150 -7.98 -0.35 -5.56
N MET A 151 -6.86 -0.23 -6.29
CA MET A 151 -6.86 0.31 -7.64
C MET A 151 -7.51 -0.64 -8.64
N GLU A 152 -7.25 -1.94 -8.57
CA GLU A 152 -7.91 -2.93 -9.42
C GLU A 152 -9.44 -2.86 -9.25
N ARG A 153 -9.92 -2.72 -8.02
CA ARG A 153 -11.36 -2.76 -7.73
C ARG A 153 -12.08 -1.46 -8.06
N TYR A 154 -11.46 -0.32 -7.83
CA TYR A 154 -12.15 0.96 -7.80
C TYR A 154 -11.68 1.97 -8.84
N ALA A 155 -10.49 1.82 -9.43
CA ALA A 155 -9.92 2.87 -10.24
C ALA A 155 -10.38 2.85 -11.71
N LEU A 156 -10.50 4.06 -12.27
CA LEU A 156 -10.53 4.28 -13.71
C LEU A 156 -9.26 5.07 -14.12
N PRO A 157 -8.61 4.69 -15.24
CA PRO A 157 -8.92 3.57 -16.13
C PRO A 157 -8.72 2.21 -15.44
N HIS A 158 -9.46 1.18 -15.84
CA HIS A 158 -9.27 -0.17 -15.35
C HIS A 158 -7.95 -0.76 -15.84
N LYS A 159 -7.22 -1.42 -14.92
CA LYS A 159 -6.01 -2.19 -15.19
C LYS A 159 -5.99 -3.42 -14.29
N ASP A 160 -5.19 -4.42 -14.67
CA ASP A 160 -5.00 -5.62 -13.88
C ASP A 160 -4.22 -5.34 -12.59
N TYR A 161 -4.43 -6.19 -11.58
CA TYR A 161 -3.89 -6.06 -10.23
C TYR A 161 -2.40 -5.65 -10.20
N TYR A 162 -1.54 -6.39 -10.89
CA TYR A 162 -0.09 -6.15 -10.84
C TYR A 162 0.37 -4.89 -11.59
N GLU A 163 -0.43 -4.37 -12.52
CA GLU A 163 -0.13 -3.11 -13.20
C GLU A 163 -0.23 -1.88 -12.28
N TRP A 164 -0.87 -2.05 -11.12
CA TRP A 164 -0.98 -1.01 -10.09
C TRP A 164 0.12 -1.07 -9.04
N CYS A 165 1.19 -1.86 -9.25
CA CYS A 165 2.33 -1.92 -8.35
C CYS A 165 3.19 -0.66 -8.47
N GLY A 166 2.92 0.35 -7.66
CA GLY A 166 3.69 1.60 -7.60
C GLY A 166 5.07 1.43 -6.92
N PRO A 167 6.01 2.36 -7.16
CA PRO A 167 7.32 2.38 -6.51
C PRO A 167 7.19 2.68 -5.00
N ASN A 168 8.25 2.38 -4.24
CA ASN A 168 8.33 2.81 -2.83
C ASN A 168 8.25 4.34 -2.73
N ALA A 169 7.56 4.84 -1.72
CA ALA A 169 7.25 6.27 -1.51
C ALA A 169 6.49 6.94 -2.66
N GLY A 170 5.92 6.15 -3.56
CA GLY A 170 5.05 6.60 -4.64
C GLY A 170 3.58 6.29 -4.37
N GLY A 171 2.72 6.79 -5.23
CA GLY A 171 1.30 6.52 -5.13
C GLY A 171 0.45 7.19 -6.17
N TYR A 172 -0.84 7.18 -5.89
CA TYR A 172 -1.89 7.64 -6.77
C TYR A 172 -2.72 8.73 -6.10
N VAL A 173 -3.02 9.78 -6.85
CA VAL A 173 -4.02 10.80 -6.48
C VAL A 173 -5.28 10.47 -7.26
N LEU A 174 -6.39 10.33 -6.53
CA LEU A 174 -7.66 9.86 -7.05
C LEU A 174 -8.76 10.87 -6.71
N ASP A 175 -9.68 11.09 -7.63
CA ASP A 175 -10.89 11.87 -7.39
C ASP A 175 -12.08 10.95 -7.12
N ALA A 176 -12.72 11.14 -5.96
CA ALA A 176 -13.86 10.38 -5.49
C ALA A 176 -15.21 10.97 -5.89
N ARG A 177 -15.28 11.73 -7.02
CA ARG A 177 -16.52 12.40 -7.46
C ARG A 177 -17.70 11.43 -7.68
N ASP A 178 -17.42 10.23 -8.19
CA ASP A 178 -18.44 9.22 -8.49
C ASP A 178 -18.50 8.10 -7.43
N TRP A 179 -17.80 8.30 -6.29
CA TRP A 179 -17.79 7.32 -5.22
C TRP A 179 -19.15 7.08 -4.57
N PRO A 180 -19.95 8.11 -4.24
CA PRO A 180 -21.21 7.90 -3.51
C PRO A 180 -22.20 7.03 -4.24
N GLU A 181 -22.23 7.09 -5.58
CA GLU A 181 -23.20 6.35 -6.40
C GLU A 181 -22.64 5.08 -7.02
N GLN A 182 -21.34 5.06 -7.35
CA GLN A 182 -20.77 4.01 -8.20
C GLN A 182 -19.57 3.30 -7.58
N HIS A 183 -19.03 3.79 -6.47
CA HIS A 183 -17.76 3.34 -5.88
C HIS A 183 -16.58 3.36 -6.89
N ILE A 184 -16.52 4.43 -7.70
CA ILE A 184 -15.48 4.65 -8.71
C ILE A 184 -14.54 5.77 -8.25
N LEU A 185 -13.24 5.52 -8.44
CA LEU A 185 -12.16 6.48 -8.21
C LEU A 185 -11.49 6.83 -9.53
N HIS A 186 -11.44 8.10 -9.87
CA HIS A 186 -10.77 8.55 -11.09
C HIS A 186 -9.31 8.87 -10.82
N LEU A 187 -8.40 8.21 -11.53
CA LEU A 187 -6.98 8.54 -11.46
C LEU A 187 -6.75 9.97 -11.97
N VAL A 188 -6.18 10.81 -11.14
CA VAL A 188 -5.79 12.19 -11.47
C VAL A 188 -4.33 12.23 -11.89
N GLU A 189 -3.43 11.71 -11.03
CA GLU A 189 -2.00 11.68 -11.28
C GLU A 189 -1.29 10.59 -10.47
N THR A 190 -0.04 10.34 -10.82
CA THR A 190 0.89 9.55 -9.98
C THR A 190 1.83 10.51 -9.26
N VAL A 191 2.20 10.17 -8.03
CA VAL A 191 3.11 10.99 -7.20
C VAL A 191 4.29 10.17 -6.71
N GLN A 192 5.41 10.85 -6.45
CA GLN A 192 6.62 10.26 -5.92
C GLN A 192 7.27 11.23 -4.92
N TYR A 193 7.52 10.75 -3.70
CA TYR A 193 8.08 11.58 -2.61
C TYR A 193 9.52 11.17 -2.26
N THR A 194 10.32 10.92 -3.28
CA THR A 194 11.77 10.73 -3.17
C THR A 194 12.51 11.98 -3.65
N LYS A 195 13.70 12.21 -3.09
CA LYS A 195 14.63 13.22 -3.59
C LYS A 195 15.04 12.83 -5.02
N GLU A 196 15.16 13.81 -5.90
CA GLU A 196 15.77 13.58 -7.21
C GLU A 196 17.22 13.14 -6.99
N ASN A 197 17.63 12.09 -7.68
CA ASN A 197 19.04 11.73 -7.73
C ASN A 197 19.75 12.83 -8.50
N GLY A 198 20.57 13.63 -7.78
CA GLY A 198 21.42 14.67 -8.35
C GLY A 198 22.52 14.10 -9.24
#